data_a7784f2a8d887b755b52cb821d94032b
#
_entry.id   a7784f2a8d887b755b52cb821d94032b
#
_cell.length_a   1.000
_cell.length_b   1.000
_cell.length_c   1.000
_cell.angle_alpha   90.00
_cell.angle_beta   90.00
_cell.angle_gamma   90.00
#
_symmetry.space_group_name_H-M   'P 1'
#
loop_
_entity.id
_entity.type
_entity.pdbx_description
1 polymer ?
#
loop_
_entity_poly.entity_id
_entity_poly.type
_entity_poly.pdbx_seq_one_letter_code
_entity_poly.pdbx_strand_id
1 'polypeptide(L)'
;MAFWFNGNWAWAEISDYIEDDTEIGIMPVPQNGTEGNANVNDYICGGATKQVMIDKECNDEDQQAAAKDFLDWLANTAEGNKVLVDDCSLVPAFSNITEDATNMLGQSIQRFTVEGKLFDQPSNYPGDHWSEVGAFMQKYLDKQIDRAEFAKEVQDYWTNLSE
;
A
#
# COMPACT_ATOMS: atom_id res chain seq x y z
N MET A 1 -0.79 14.00 -18.38
CA MET A 1 0.20 13.85 -17.30
C MET A 1 0.89 12.51 -17.57
N ALA A 2 2.23 12.45 -17.58
CA ALA A 2 2.93 11.19 -17.87
C ALA A 2 3.19 10.35 -16.62
N PHE A 3 3.30 10.98 -15.44
CA PHE A 3 3.58 10.32 -14.17
C PHE A 3 2.68 10.89 -13.07
N TRP A 4 2.21 9.97 -12.21
CA TRP A 4 1.39 10.30 -11.05
C TRP A 4 1.85 9.47 -9.85
N PHE A 5 2.11 10.12 -8.73
CA PHE A 5 2.47 9.45 -7.49
C PHE A 5 1.22 8.95 -6.79
N ASN A 6 0.95 7.65 -6.90
CA ASN A 6 -0.21 7.01 -6.29
C ASN A 6 0.04 5.50 -6.14
N GLY A 7 -0.95 4.75 -5.69
CA GLY A 7 -0.94 3.31 -5.56
C GLY A 7 -1.99 2.62 -6.45
N ASN A 8 -1.99 1.30 -6.45
CA ASN A 8 -2.92 0.51 -7.27
C ASN A 8 -4.40 0.73 -6.93
N TRP A 9 -4.72 1.18 -5.73
CA TRP A 9 -6.09 1.54 -5.34
C TRP A 9 -6.70 2.67 -6.17
N ALA A 10 -5.87 3.49 -6.81
CA ALA A 10 -6.32 4.53 -7.73
C ALA A 10 -7.13 3.98 -8.91
N TRP A 11 -6.99 2.68 -9.24
CA TRP A 11 -7.74 2.08 -10.33
C TRP A 11 -9.25 2.28 -10.21
N ALA A 12 -9.81 2.11 -9.03
CA ALA A 12 -11.23 2.29 -8.79
C ALA A 12 -11.74 3.72 -9.06
N GLU A 13 -10.82 4.71 -9.01
CA GLU A 13 -11.16 6.12 -9.23
C GLU A 13 -10.96 6.56 -10.68
N ILE A 14 -10.07 5.89 -11.42
CA ILE A 14 -9.67 6.32 -12.75
C ILE A 14 -10.15 5.41 -13.89
N SER A 15 -10.57 4.18 -13.59
CA SER A 15 -10.91 3.18 -14.61
C SER A 15 -11.91 3.67 -15.65
N ASP A 16 -12.92 4.43 -15.23
CA ASP A 16 -13.96 4.98 -16.11
C ASP A 16 -13.45 6.06 -17.08
N TYR A 17 -12.24 6.58 -16.84
CA TYR A 17 -11.61 7.63 -17.62
C TYR A 17 -10.44 7.13 -18.49
N ILE A 18 -10.16 5.82 -18.43
CA ILE A 18 -9.09 5.18 -19.20
C ILE A 18 -9.66 4.78 -20.55
N GLU A 19 -9.08 5.29 -21.63
CA GLU A 19 -9.43 4.90 -22.98
C GLU A 19 -8.87 3.49 -23.29
N ASP A 20 -9.55 2.73 -24.15
CA ASP A 20 -9.25 1.32 -24.44
C ASP A 20 -7.81 1.07 -24.94
N ASP A 21 -7.17 2.07 -25.54
CA ASP A 21 -5.80 2.01 -26.05
C ASP A 21 -4.75 2.59 -25.08
N THR A 22 -5.17 2.98 -23.89
CA THR A 22 -4.26 3.55 -22.88
C THR A 22 -3.61 2.45 -22.07
N GLU A 23 -2.28 2.42 -22.05
CA GLU A 23 -1.49 1.56 -21.17
C GLU A 23 -1.05 2.31 -19.91
N ILE A 24 -1.38 1.75 -18.76
CA ILE A 24 -0.97 2.27 -17.45
C ILE A 24 -0.25 1.17 -16.67
N GLY A 25 0.84 1.53 -16.02
CA GLY A 25 1.60 0.63 -15.16
C GLY A 25 2.16 1.32 -13.94
N ILE A 26 2.71 0.54 -13.05
CA ILE A 26 3.43 1.02 -11.86
C ILE A 26 4.92 0.91 -12.11
N MET A 27 5.66 1.92 -11.69
CA MET A 27 7.10 1.94 -11.70
C MET A 27 7.65 2.37 -10.33
N PRO A 28 8.86 1.96 -9.97
CA PRO A 28 9.53 2.48 -8.80
C PRO A 28 9.66 4.01 -8.84
N VAL A 29 9.57 4.65 -7.68
CA VAL A 29 9.90 6.07 -7.56
C VAL A 29 11.41 6.22 -7.74
N PRO A 30 11.87 6.96 -8.77
CA PRO A 30 13.30 7.12 -9.01
C PRO A 30 14.00 7.76 -7.80
N GLN A 31 15.04 7.11 -7.32
CA GLN A 31 15.92 7.61 -6.27
C GLN A 31 17.26 7.96 -6.88
N ASN A 32 17.91 9.00 -6.37
CA ASN A 32 19.30 9.25 -6.73
C ASN A 32 20.13 8.02 -6.30
N GLY A 33 20.71 7.34 -7.28
CA GLY A 33 21.55 6.17 -7.03
C GLY A 33 22.67 6.55 -6.08
N THR A 34 22.62 6.03 -4.87
CA THR A 34 23.73 6.13 -3.91
C THR A 34 24.47 4.81 -3.92
N GLU A 35 25.77 4.88 -3.82
CA GLU A 35 26.61 3.69 -3.61
C GLU A 35 26.07 2.90 -2.42
N GLY A 36 25.73 1.64 -2.62
CA GLY A 36 25.13 0.77 -1.59
C GLY A 36 23.61 0.55 -1.67
N ASN A 37 22.87 1.38 -2.41
CA ASN A 37 21.43 1.24 -2.62
C ASN A 37 21.09 1.07 -4.10
N ALA A 38 21.94 0.39 -4.86
CA ALA A 38 21.81 0.26 -6.32
C ALA A 38 20.46 -0.30 -6.79
N ASN A 39 19.75 -1.03 -5.94
CA ASN A 39 18.55 -1.76 -6.30
C ASN A 39 17.25 -1.08 -5.90
N VAL A 40 17.28 0.07 -5.20
CA VAL A 40 16.01 0.74 -4.78
C VAL A 40 15.15 1.18 -5.96
N ASN A 41 15.76 1.44 -7.11
CA ASN A 41 15.05 1.80 -8.34
C ASN A 41 14.39 0.60 -9.05
N ASP A 42 14.64 -0.62 -8.59
CA ASP A 42 14.04 -1.84 -9.12
C ASP A 42 12.86 -2.33 -8.28
N TYR A 43 12.64 -1.73 -7.12
CA TYR A 43 11.67 -2.16 -6.13
C TYR A 43 10.56 -1.14 -5.95
N ILE A 44 9.33 -1.63 -5.74
CA ILE A 44 8.21 -0.80 -5.32
C ILE A 44 7.88 -1.07 -3.86
N CYS A 45 7.33 -0.06 -3.19
CA CYS A 45 6.76 -0.23 -1.86
C CYS A 45 5.44 -1.01 -1.98
N GLY A 46 5.36 -2.15 -1.34
CA GLY A 46 4.19 -3.00 -1.38
C GLY A 46 4.17 -3.97 -0.21
N GLY A 47 2.99 -4.48 0.12
CA GLY A 47 2.81 -5.41 1.22
C GLY A 47 1.35 -5.59 1.58
N ALA A 48 1.07 -6.35 2.63
CA ALA A 48 -0.27 -6.58 3.15
C ALA A 48 -0.80 -5.32 3.86
N THR A 49 -1.32 -4.37 3.08
CA THR A 49 -1.83 -3.08 3.59
C THR A 49 -3.24 -3.17 4.18
N LYS A 50 -3.98 -4.23 3.85
CA LYS A 50 -5.32 -4.50 4.39
C LYS A 50 -5.25 -5.71 5.30
N GLN A 51 -5.71 -5.56 6.52
CA GLN A 51 -5.76 -6.61 7.51
C GLN A 51 -7.18 -6.69 8.07
N VAL A 52 -7.63 -7.91 8.35
CA VAL A 52 -8.92 -8.16 8.98
C VAL A 52 -8.68 -8.79 10.34
N MET A 53 -9.34 -8.26 11.36
CA MET A 53 -9.28 -8.75 12.72
C MET A 53 -10.67 -9.12 13.20
N ILE A 54 -10.76 -10.16 14.02
CA ILE A 54 -12.00 -10.56 14.69
C ILE A 54 -11.96 -10.02 16.12
N ASP A 55 -12.92 -9.15 16.45
CA ASP A 55 -13.08 -8.65 17.79
C ASP A 55 -13.64 -9.78 18.69
N LYS A 56 -12.85 -10.14 19.70
CA LYS A 56 -13.20 -11.20 20.65
C LYS A 56 -13.83 -10.69 21.94
N GLU A 57 -13.80 -9.41 22.19
CA GLU A 57 -14.31 -8.81 23.42
C GLU A 57 -15.78 -8.40 23.27
N CYS A 58 -16.16 -7.88 22.10
CA CYS A 58 -17.49 -7.35 21.84
C CYS A 58 -18.43 -8.33 21.12
N ASN A 59 -17.94 -9.52 20.73
CA ASN A 59 -18.72 -10.50 19.98
C ASN A 59 -18.74 -11.86 20.73
N ASP A 60 -19.90 -12.51 20.69
CA ASP A 60 -20.08 -13.86 21.22
C ASP A 60 -19.41 -14.93 20.33
N GLU A 61 -19.41 -16.18 20.79
CA GLU A 61 -18.75 -17.29 20.09
C GLU A 61 -19.38 -17.58 18.73
N ASP A 62 -20.70 -17.42 18.58
CA ASP A 62 -21.41 -17.68 17.33
C ASP A 62 -21.08 -16.59 16.30
N GLN A 63 -21.00 -15.33 16.72
CA GLN A 63 -20.59 -14.22 15.86
C GLN A 63 -19.14 -14.36 15.41
N GLN A 64 -18.24 -14.76 16.32
CA GLN A 64 -16.85 -15.02 15.98
C GLN A 64 -16.69 -16.21 15.02
N ALA A 65 -17.51 -17.27 15.19
CA ALA A 65 -17.53 -18.40 14.28
C ALA A 65 -18.00 -17.98 12.88
N ALA A 66 -19.10 -17.25 12.80
CA ALA A 66 -19.61 -16.74 11.51
C ALA A 66 -18.59 -15.83 10.79
N ALA A 67 -17.86 -14.99 11.53
CA ALA A 67 -16.80 -14.16 10.97
C ALA A 67 -15.64 -15.00 10.41
N LYS A 68 -15.26 -16.08 11.11
CA LYS A 68 -14.22 -17.01 10.63
C LYS A 68 -14.67 -17.75 9.37
N ASP A 69 -15.91 -18.23 9.35
CA ASP A 69 -16.49 -18.93 8.20
C ASP A 69 -16.53 -18.01 6.96
N PHE A 70 -16.87 -16.72 7.16
CA PHE A 70 -16.84 -15.74 6.09
C PHE A 70 -15.41 -15.50 5.56
N LEU A 71 -14.42 -15.36 6.44
CA LEU A 71 -13.03 -15.18 6.02
C LEU A 71 -12.47 -16.43 5.35
N ASP A 72 -12.85 -17.62 5.83
CA ASP A 72 -12.47 -18.89 5.20
C ASP A 72 -13.08 -19.01 3.79
N TRP A 73 -14.36 -18.66 3.65
CA TRP A 73 -15.01 -18.59 2.35
C TRP A 73 -14.30 -17.64 1.39
N LEU A 74 -13.98 -16.41 1.83
CA LEU A 74 -13.25 -15.43 1.03
C LEU A 74 -11.90 -15.94 0.53
N ALA A 75 -11.15 -16.61 1.42
CA ALA A 75 -9.77 -17.01 1.13
C ALA A 75 -9.67 -18.37 0.43
N ASN A 76 -10.65 -19.27 0.61
CA ASN A 76 -10.51 -20.67 0.25
C ASN A 76 -11.57 -21.19 -0.74
N THR A 77 -12.48 -20.33 -1.22
CA THR A 77 -13.44 -20.71 -2.28
C THR A 77 -13.21 -19.90 -3.56
N ALA A 78 -13.55 -20.49 -4.70
CA ALA A 78 -13.43 -19.82 -5.99
C ALA A 78 -14.31 -18.57 -6.08
N GLU A 79 -15.51 -18.61 -5.50
CA GLU A 79 -16.41 -17.47 -5.46
C GLU A 79 -15.87 -16.34 -4.60
N GLY A 80 -15.32 -16.66 -3.41
CA GLY A 80 -14.71 -15.69 -2.52
C GLY A 80 -13.45 -15.07 -3.13
N ASN A 81 -12.61 -15.88 -3.76
CA ASN A 81 -11.42 -15.40 -4.46
C ASN A 81 -11.78 -14.45 -5.61
N LYS A 82 -12.84 -14.77 -6.35
CA LYS A 82 -13.35 -13.89 -7.41
C LYS A 82 -13.82 -12.54 -6.85
N VAL A 83 -14.51 -12.53 -5.73
CA VAL A 83 -14.92 -11.27 -5.05
C VAL A 83 -13.69 -10.44 -4.67
N LEU A 84 -12.65 -11.06 -4.13
CA LEU A 84 -11.43 -10.34 -3.75
C LEU A 84 -10.72 -9.74 -4.98
N VAL A 85 -10.56 -10.51 -6.05
CA VAL A 85 -9.76 -10.10 -7.21
C VAL A 85 -10.55 -9.20 -8.16
N ASP A 86 -11.76 -9.61 -8.53
CA ASP A 86 -12.56 -8.90 -9.54
C ASP A 86 -13.34 -7.72 -8.93
N ASP A 87 -14.15 -7.99 -7.89
CA ASP A 87 -15.07 -6.98 -7.37
C ASP A 87 -14.35 -5.96 -6.46
N CYS A 88 -13.37 -6.42 -5.65
CA CYS A 88 -12.60 -5.57 -4.76
C CYS A 88 -11.30 -5.05 -5.38
N SER A 89 -10.90 -5.53 -6.56
CA SER A 89 -9.64 -5.17 -7.24
C SER A 89 -8.41 -5.33 -6.34
N LEU A 90 -8.40 -6.32 -5.47
CA LEU A 90 -7.29 -6.61 -4.58
C LEU A 90 -6.26 -7.51 -5.26
N VAL A 91 -5.00 -7.29 -4.94
CA VAL A 91 -3.93 -8.25 -5.21
C VAL A 91 -3.81 -9.14 -3.97
N PRO A 92 -4.25 -10.41 -4.01
CA PRO A 92 -4.29 -11.26 -2.83
C PRO A 92 -2.90 -11.56 -2.28
N ALA A 93 -2.79 -11.59 -0.95
CA ALA A 93 -1.57 -12.00 -0.24
C ALA A 93 -1.53 -13.50 0.07
N PHE A 94 -2.55 -14.26 -0.35
CA PHE A 94 -2.66 -15.69 -0.08
C PHE A 94 -2.11 -16.51 -1.25
N SER A 95 -1.23 -17.47 -0.97
CA SER A 95 -0.57 -18.30 -1.98
C SER A 95 -1.51 -19.28 -2.69
N ASN A 96 -2.68 -19.56 -2.14
CA ASN A 96 -3.71 -20.41 -2.73
C ASN A 96 -4.63 -19.67 -3.72
N ILE A 97 -4.57 -18.34 -3.75
CA ILE A 97 -5.30 -17.54 -4.73
C ILE A 97 -4.37 -17.27 -5.91
N THR A 98 -4.65 -17.93 -7.02
CA THR A 98 -3.79 -17.92 -8.23
C THR A 98 -4.40 -17.11 -9.38
N GLU A 99 -5.54 -16.48 -9.15
CA GLU A 99 -6.19 -15.62 -10.12
C GLU A 99 -5.32 -14.39 -10.41
N ASP A 100 -5.19 -14.08 -11.69
CA ASP A 100 -4.51 -12.86 -12.11
C ASP A 100 -5.36 -11.63 -11.81
N ALA A 101 -4.71 -10.57 -11.38
CA ALA A 101 -5.37 -9.29 -11.21
C ALA A 101 -6.01 -8.83 -12.53
N THR A 102 -7.26 -8.39 -12.48
CA THR A 102 -8.05 -8.06 -13.67
C THR A 102 -7.75 -6.68 -14.23
N ASN A 103 -7.13 -5.82 -13.45
CA ASN A 103 -6.79 -4.46 -13.85
C ASN A 103 -5.28 -4.24 -14.04
N MET A 104 -4.92 -3.28 -14.88
CA MET A 104 -3.52 -3.00 -15.27
C MET A 104 -2.61 -2.65 -14.09
N LEU A 105 -3.11 -1.91 -13.11
CA LEU A 105 -2.31 -1.55 -11.92
C LEU A 105 -2.08 -2.77 -11.02
N GLY A 106 -3.11 -3.58 -10.82
CA GLY A 106 -3.02 -4.85 -10.09
C GLY A 106 -2.03 -5.81 -10.75
N GLN A 107 -2.09 -5.97 -12.08
CA GLN A 107 -1.15 -6.79 -12.85
C GLN A 107 0.30 -6.29 -12.70
N SER A 108 0.50 -4.98 -12.66
CA SER A 108 1.82 -4.42 -12.41
C SER A 108 2.34 -4.79 -11.01
N ILE A 109 1.52 -4.68 -9.96
CA ILE A 109 1.91 -5.10 -8.60
C ILE A 109 2.22 -6.60 -8.57
N GLN A 110 1.37 -7.41 -9.18
CA GLN A 110 1.54 -8.87 -9.22
C GLN A 110 2.87 -9.25 -9.89
N ARG A 111 3.26 -8.58 -10.97
CA ARG A 111 4.56 -8.76 -11.61
C ARG A 111 5.72 -8.48 -10.65
N PHE A 112 5.72 -7.32 -9.95
CA PHE A 112 6.76 -7.00 -8.97
C PHE A 112 6.78 -8.00 -7.82
N THR A 113 5.61 -8.51 -7.40
CA THR A 113 5.49 -9.54 -6.36
C THR A 113 6.18 -10.84 -6.80
N VAL A 114 5.87 -11.34 -8.01
CA VAL A 114 6.45 -12.56 -8.56
C VAL A 114 7.96 -12.44 -8.77
N GLU A 115 8.43 -11.26 -9.17
CA GLU A 115 9.86 -10.97 -9.33
C GLU A 115 10.61 -10.78 -8.00
N GLY A 116 9.92 -10.80 -6.86
CA GLY A 116 10.51 -10.52 -5.54
C GLY A 116 11.02 -9.09 -5.37
N LYS A 117 10.41 -8.16 -6.10
CA LYS A 117 10.81 -6.73 -6.14
C LYS A 117 9.88 -5.85 -5.32
N LEU A 118 9.42 -6.33 -4.19
CA LEU A 118 8.70 -5.55 -3.20
C LEU A 118 9.59 -5.27 -1.99
N PHE A 119 9.46 -4.10 -1.42
CA PHE A 119 9.91 -3.82 -0.06
C PHE A 119 8.72 -3.46 0.81
N ASP A 120 8.77 -3.89 2.06
CA ASP A 120 7.68 -3.66 3.00
C ASP A 120 7.51 -2.18 3.31
N GLN A 121 6.26 -1.75 3.35
CA GLN A 121 5.93 -0.44 3.88
C GLN A 121 6.21 -0.45 5.39
N PRO A 122 6.97 0.54 5.90
CA PRO A 122 7.12 0.68 7.33
C PRO A 122 5.74 0.76 8.00
N SER A 123 5.51 -0.10 9.00
CA SER A 123 4.20 -0.22 9.67
C SER A 123 4.19 0.33 11.11
N ASN A 124 5.36 0.56 11.68
CA ASN A 124 5.52 1.00 13.05
C ASN A 124 5.61 2.52 13.17
N TYR A 125 4.59 3.20 12.66
CA TYR A 125 4.45 4.63 12.86
C TYR A 125 3.71 4.93 14.17
N PRO A 126 4.15 5.95 14.94
CA PRO A 126 3.32 6.50 16.02
C PRO A 126 1.97 6.98 15.49
N GLY A 127 0.94 6.97 16.34
CA GLY A 127 -0.41 7.31 15.91
C GLY A 127 -0.57 8.75 15.38
N ASP A 128 0.32 9.65 15.79
CA ASP A 128 0.35 11.07 15.40
C ASP A 128 1.33 11.36 14.23
N HIS A 129 2.07 10.34 13.75
CA HIS A 129 3.11 10.54 12.75
C HIS A 129 2.66 11.35 11.53
N TRP A 130 1.51 11.01 10.97
CA TRP A 130 1.03 11.66 9.75
C TRP A 130 0.60 13.10 9.99
N SER A 131 0.04 13.41 11.17
CA SER A 131 -0.32 14.78 11.53
C SER A 131 0.90 15.65 11.80
N GLU A 132 1.88 15.15 12.55
CA GLU A 132 3.08 15.89 12.92
C GLU A 132 4.00 16.13 11.72
N VAL A 133 4.37 15.06 11.00
CA VAL A 133 5.22 15.19 9.79
C VAL A 133 4.49 15.97 8.69
N GLY A 134 3.17 15.81 8.58
CA GLY A 134 2.34 16.59 7.68
C GLY A 134 2.38 18.09 8.00
N ALA A 135 2.33 18.47 9.27
CA ALA A 135 2.45 19.87 9.71
C ALA A 135 3.84 20.45 9.38
N PHE A 136 4.92 19.68 9.58
CA PHE A 136 6.27 20.10 9.17
C PHE A 136 6.38 20.29 7.65
N MET A 137 5.79 19.39 6.89
CA MET A 137 5.76 19.51 5.44
C MET A 137 4.98 20.74 4.98
N GLN A 138 3.87 21.07 5.62
CA GLN A 138 3.11 22.30 5.31
C GLN A 138 3.93 23.56 5.58
N LYS A 139 4.62 23.66 6.72
CA LYS A 139 5.53 24.77 6.99
C LYS A 139 6.59 24.95 5.89
N TYR A 140 7.15 23.81 5.43
CA TYR A 140 8.14 23.83 4.36
C TYR A 140 7.55 24.30 3.02
N LEU A 141 6.37 23.79 2.64
CA LEU A 141 5.68 24.18 1.40
C LEU A 141 5.26 25.65 1.42
N ASP A 142 4.86 26.15 2.58
CA ASP A 142 4.52 27.59 2.82
C ASP A 142 5.76 28.47 2.94
N LYS A 143 6.97 27.91 2.80
CA LYS A 143 8.25 28.61 2.91
C LYS A 143 8.47 29.29 4.28
N GLN A 144 7.86 28.75 5.33
CA GLN A 144 8.07 29.21 6.73
C GLN A 144 9.37 28.66 7.29
N ILE A 145 9.78 27.47 6.82
CA ILE A 145 11.05 26.83 7.15
C ILE A 145 11.76 26.38 5.86
N ASP A 146 13.06 26.25 5.92
CA ASP A 146 13.85 25.71 4.82
C ASP A 146 13.95 24.17 4.87
N ARG A 147 14.63 23.58 3.88
CA ARG A 147 14.80 22.13 3.78
C ARG A 147 15.60 21.56 4.96
N ALA A 148 16.59 22.30 5.47
CA ALA A 148 17.42 21.83 6.58
C ALA A 148 16.63 21.82 7.89
N GLU A 149 15.84 22.85 8.12
CA GLU A 149 14.93 22.94 9.27
C GLU A 149 13.85 21.86 9.20
N PHE A 150 13.24 21.64 8.03
CA PHE A 150 12.29 20.54 7.84
C PHE A 150 12.90 19.18 8.19
N ALA A 151 14.10 18.88 7.65
CA ALA A 151 14.77 17.62 7.94
C ALA A 151 15.09 17.47 9.43
N LYS A 152 15.46 18.59 10.09
CA LYS A 152 15.72 18.61 11.53
C LYS A 152 14.44 18.35 12.34
N GLU A 153 13.30 19.00 12.02
CA GLU A 153 12.02 18.77 12.71
C GLU A 153 11.60 17.31 12.62
N VAL A 154 11.73 16.69 11.43
CA VAL A 154 11.45 15.25 11.24
C VAL A 154 12.40 14.38 12.06
N GLN A 155 13.69 14.67 12.06
CA GLN A 155 14.68 13.91 12.84
C GLN A 155 14.42 14.05 14.35
N ASP A 156 14.19 15.25 14.83
CA ASP A 156 13.88 15.51 16.26
C ASP A 156 12.62 14.74 16.70
N TYR A 157 11.58 14.72 15.87
CA TYR A 157 10.36 13.95 16.12
C TYR A 157 10.69 12.46 16.36
N TRP A 158 11.46 11.83 15.46
CA TRP A 158 11.80 10.43 15.61
C TRP A 158 12.78 10.15 16.77
N THR A 159 13.67 11.08 17.07
CA THR A 159 14.61 10.94 18.19
C THR A 159 13.88 10.95 19.53
N ASN A 160 12.90 11.86 19.69
CA ASN A 160 12.14 11.98 20.93
C ASN A 160 11.20 10.81 21.21
N LEU A 161 10.86 10.01 20.18
CA LEU A 161 10.08 8.78 20.35
C LEU A 161 10.92 7.61 20.92
N SER A 162 12.23 7.73 20.90
CA SER A 162 13.16 6.70 21.33
C SER A 162 13.53 6.84 22.82
N GLU A 163 13.11 7.91 23.48
CA GLU A 163 13.27 8.18 24.91
C GLU A 163 12.01 7.80 25.71
#